data_751ada4c804929477f51c12b97f44dea
#
_entry.id   751ada4c804929477f51c12b97f44dea
#
_cell.length_a   1.000
_cell.length_b   1.000
_cell.length_c   1.000
_cell.angle_alpha   90.00
_cell.angle_beta   90.00
_cell.angle_gamma   90.00
#
_symmetry.space_group_name_H-M   'P 1'
#
loop_
_entity.id
_entity.type
_entity.pdbx_description
1 polymer ?
#
loop_
_entity_poly.entity_id
_entity_poly.type
_entity_poly.pdbx_seq_one_letter_code
_entity_poly.pdbx_strand_id
1 'polypeptide(L)'
;MADNKKMVEAITSRDEDFAKWYTDIVKKAELVDYSGVKGCMVIRPYGYAIWENIQADLDRRFKETGHENVYMPMFIPESLLQKEKDHVEGFAPECAWVTVGGSEKLSERLCVRPTSETLFCEHYQKIINTYRDLPKLYNQWCSVVRWEKTTRPFLRTSEFLWQEGHTMHETAEEAKEETLRMLHVYESFYRETLAIPAVIGKKTEKEKFAGAEETYTIEPMMHNGVALQGGTSHYFGDGFAKSFGITFTGRDNKQHYPHQTSWGVSTRMIGAIIMVHSDDDGLVLPPRISPVQVVVIPVAQHKEGVLDKAYELKTELAKRFRTKIDDSDHAPGWKFAEYEMKGVPVRVEIGPKDIEKGQCVVVRRDTREKYFVPLEGISDYIAELLNTIHNDMYERAKKNTEEKTFTATSFDEFVDTAKNHPGFIKAMWCGNSECEDKLKDATGGVKSRCIPFVEEHIGDVCVCCGKPAKHQVYWGKQY
;
A
#
# COMPACT_ATOMS: atom_id res chain seq x y z
N MET A 1 42.64 0.85 -16.07
CA MET A 1 41.30 0.58 -15.52
C MET A 1 40.46 1.84 -15.80
N ALA A 2 39.58 1.79 -16.79
CA ALA A 2 38.73 2.92 -17.11
C ALA A 2 37.71 3.11 -16.00
N ASP A 3 37.75 4.26 -15.38
CA ASP A 3 36.77 4.71 -14.39
C ASP A 3 35.38 4.69 -15.07
N ASN A 4 34.55 3.71 -14.74
CA ASN A 4 33.16 3.65 -15.15
C ASN A 4 32.43 4.75 -14.36
N LYS A 5 32.53 6.02 -14.78
CA LYS A 5 31.66 7.06 -14.28
C LYS A 5 30.23 6.64 -14.58
N LYS A 6 29.45 6.31 -13.55
CA LYS A 6 28.00 6.13 -13.67
C LYS A 6 27.43 7.37 -14.33
N MET A 7 26.79 7.21 -15.50
CA MET A 7 26.23 8.32 -16.29
C MET A 7 24.99 8.95 -15.65
N VAL A 8 24.46 8.32 -14.62
CA VAL A 8 23.33 8.79 -13.79
C VAL A 8 23.86 9.00 -12.37
N GLU A 9 23.41 10.06 -11.72
CA GLU A 9 23.79 10.33 -10.33
C GLU A 9 23.51 9.10 -9.45
N ALA A 10 24.52 8.64 -8.74
CA ALA A 10 24.39 7.51 -7.83
C ALA A 10 23.41 7.84 -6.71
N ILE A 11 22.54 6.90 -6.36
CA ILE A 11 21.76 6.93 -5.14
C ILE A 11 22.59 6.34 -3.99
N THR A 12 22.25 6.71 -2.76
CA THR A 12 22.85 6.09 -1.57
C THR A 12 22.59 4.59 -1.58
N SER A 13 23.53 3.76 -1.14
CA SER A 13 23.28 2.32 -1.03
C SER A 13 22.25 2.03 0.05
N ARG A 14 21.39 1.07 -0.24
CA ARG A 14 20.33 0.59 0.66
C ARG A 14 20.89 0.09 1.99
N ASP A 15 22.05 -0.56 1.96
CA ASP A 15 22.70 -1.13 3.14
C ASP A 15 23.45 -0.07 3.97
N GLU A 16 23.83 1.05 3.36
CA GLU A 16 24.49 2.17 4.05
C GLU A 16 23.50 3.05 4.80
N ASP A 17 22.42 3.51 4.12
CA ASP A 17 21.35 4.32 4.71
C ASP A 17 20.03 4.07 3.99
N PHE A 18 19.24 3.17 4.54
CA PHE A 18 17.95 2.79 3.98
C PHE A 18 16.96 3.96 3.85
N ALA A 19 17.00 4.90 4.79
CA ALA A 19 16.10 6.05 4.77
C ALA A 19 16.48 7.06 3.68
N LYS A 20 17.76 7.29 3.49
CA LYS A 20 18.28 8.16 2.45
C LYS A 20 18.13 7.51 1.06
N TRP A 21 18.45 6.21 0.94
CA TRP A 21 18.22 5.42 -0.25
C TRP A 21 16.76 5.55 -0.75
N TYR A 22 15.79 5.36 0.15
CA TYR A 22 14.37 5.51 -0.15
C TYR A 22 14.04 6.91 -0.70
N THR A 23 14.53 7.96 -0.04
CA THR A 23 14.30 9.35 -0.45
C THR A 23 14.96 9.67 -1.79
N ASP A 24 16.16 9.15 -2.02
CA ASP A 24 16.90 9.31 -3.28
C ASP A 24 16.11 8.68 -4.44
N ILE A 25 15.59 7.45 -4.27
CA ILE A 25 14.75 6.79 -5.28
C ILE A 25 13.51 7.62 -5.59
N VAL A 26 12.75 8.01 -4.56
CA VAL A 26 11.49 8.77 -4.74
C VAL A 26 11.72 10.04 -5.56
N LYS A 27 12.83 10.74 -5.34
CA LYS A 27 13.19 11.95 -6.07
C LYS A 27 13.71 11.67 -7.48
N LYS A 28 14.67 10.77 -7.60
CA LYS A 28 15.38 10.52 -8.86
C LYS A 28 14.56 9.74 -9.88
N ALA A 29 13.66 8.87 -9.41
CA ALA A 29 12.65 8.24 -10.27
C ALA A 29 11.49 9.20 -10.60
N GLU A 30 11.56 10.45 -10.17
CA GLU A 30 10.57 11.50 -10.45
C GLU A 30 9.14 11.16 -9.94
N LEU A 31 9.03 10.57 -8.75
CA LEU A 31 7.73 10.18 -8.20
C LEU A 31 7.04 11.34 -7.47
N VAL A 32 7.78 12.16 -6.72
CA VAL A 32 7.25 13.31 -5.98
C VAL A 32 8.23 14.48 -5.97
N ASP A 33 7.67 15.68 -5.76
CA ASP A 33 8.39 16.88 -5.34
C ASP A 33 7.78 17.44 -4.03
N TYR A 34 8.56 18.23 -3.31
CA TYR A 34 8.07 18.92 -2.12
C TYR A 34 7.28 20.17 -2.52
N SER A 35 6.13 20.38 -1.89
CA SER A 35 5.36 21.61 -2.03
C SER A 35 5.81 22.67 -1.01
N GLY A 36 5.24 23.87 -1.08
CA GLY A 36 5.43 24.91 -0.09
C GLY A 36 4.81 24.61 1.28
N VAL A 37 3.98 23.56 1.40
CA VAL A 37 3.35 23.12 2.63
C VAL A 37 4.01 21.83 3.11
N LYS A 38 4.59 21.87 4.32
CA LYS A 38 5.26 20.70 4.90
C LYS A 38 4.31 19.50 4.98
N GLY A 39 4.75 18.37 4.43
CA GLY A 39 3.98 17.12 4.47
C GLY A 39 2.93 16.99 3.36
N CYS A 40 2.74 18.02 2.53
CA CYS A 40 1.91 17.95 1.34
C CYS A 40 2.82 17.86 0.11
N MET A 41 2.78 16.74 -0.59
CA MET A 41 3.69 16.46 -1.70
C MET A 41 3.02 16.71 -3.04
N VAL A 42 3.81 17.15 -4.03
CA VAL A 42 3.40 17.09 -5.43
C VAL A 42 3.71 15.68 -5.93
N ILE A 43 2.69 14.87 -6.19
CA ILE A 43 2.88 13.57 -6.83
C ILE A 43 3.05 13.82 -8.32
N ARG A 44 4.25 13.55 -8.84
CA ARG A 44 4.59 13.79 -10.24
C ARG A 44 3.93 12.77 -11.18
N PRO A 45 3.84 13.03 -12.49
CA PRO A 45 3.11 12.18 -13.42
C PRO A 45 3.47 10.69 -13.35
N TYR A 46 4.74 10.34 -13.19
CA TYR A 46 5.14 8.93 -13.11
C TYR A 46 4.67 8.27 -11.81
N GLY A 47 4.80 8.98 -10.69
CA GLY A 47 4.27 8.51 -9.39
C GLY A 47 2.74 8.41 -9.39
N TYR A 48 2.07 9.38 -10.02
CA TYR A 48 0.61 9.38 -10.10
C TYR A 48 0.09 8.24 -11.00
N ALA A 49 0.78 7.95 -12.11
CA ALA A 49 0.42 6.84 -12.98
C ALA A 49 0.53 5.47 -12.29
N ILE A 50 1.46 5.29 -11.33
CA ILE A 50 1.49 4.11 -10.47
C ILE A 50 0.20 4.04 -9.63
N TRP A 51 -0.20 5.17 -9.04
CA TRP A 51 -1.43 5.25 -8.27
C TRP A 51 -2.68 4.96 -9.11
N GLU A 52 -2.77 5.49 -10.32
CA GLU A 52 -3.88 5.22 -11.24
C GLU A 52 -4.00 3.73 -11.58
N ASN A 53 -2.88 3.02 -11.78
CA ASN A 53 -2.89 1.58 -12.02
C ASN A 53 -3.31 0.79 -10.78
N ILE A 54 -2.89 1.21 -9.58
CA ILE A 54 -3.35 0.63 -8.30
C ILE A 54 -4.85 0.85 -8.15
N GLN A 55 -5.32 2.07 -8.36
CA GLN A 55 -6.73 2.45 -8.27
C GLN A 55 -7.58 1.63 -9.25
N ALA A 56 -7.16 1.49 -10.49
CA ALA A 56 -7.90 0.78 -11.52
C ALA A 56 -8.13 -0.70 -11.14
N ASP A 57 -7.12 -1.40 -10.62
CA ASP A 57 -7.27 -2.81 -10.25
C ASP A 57 -8.08 -2.98 -8.96
N LEU A 58 -7.85 -2.15 -7.95
CA LEU A 58 -8.63 -2.21 -6.72
C LEU A 58 -10.10 -1.83 -6.94
N ASP A 59 -10.38 -0.78 -7.72
CA ASP A 59 -11.74 -0.35 -8.03
C ASP A 59 -12.53 -1.44 -8.78
N ARG A 60 -11.86 -2.16 -9.70
CA ARG A 60 -12.44 -3.34 -10.35
C ARG A 60 -12.82 -4.41 -9.32
N ARG A 61 -11.92 -4.74 -8.38
CA ARG A 61 -12.18 -5.75 -7.33
C ARG A 61 -13.33 -5.33 -6.40
N PHE A 62 -13.44 -4.05 -6.06
CA PHE A 62 -14.54 -3.53 -5.25
C PHE A 62 -15.87 -3.63 -6.00
N LYS A 63 -15.91 -3.32 -7.29
CA LYS A 63 -17.11 -3.47 -8.12
C LYS A 63 -17.54 -4.92 -8.29
N GLU A 64 -16.59 -5.83 -8.40
CA GLU A 64 -16.85 -7.28 -8.45
C GLU A 64 -17.48 -7.80 -7.15
N THR A 65 -17.26 -7.14 -6.01
CA THR A 65 -17.91 -7.43 -4.72
C THR A 65 -19.18 -6.61 -4.47
N GLY A 66 -19.65 -5.85 -5.47
CA GLY A 66 -20.91 -5.11 -5.43
C GLY A 66 -20.82 -3.70 -4.84
N HIS A 67 -19.61 -3.19 -4.61
CA HIS A 67 -19.42 -1.84 -4.07
C HIS A 67 -19.61 -0.76 -5.14
N GLU A 68 -20.15 0.38 -4.71
CA GLU A 68 -20.38 1.57 -5.54
C GLU A 68 -19.54 2.74 -5.05
N ASN A 69 -18.96 3.49 -5.99
CA ASN A 69 -18.20 4.68 -5.65
C ASN A 69 -19.13 5.87 -5.40
N VAL A 70 -18.84 6.60 -4.32
CA VAL A 70 -19.49 7.87 -3.95
C VAL A 70 -18.43 8.94 -3.70
N TYR A 71 -18.86 10.17 -3.49
CA TYR A 71 -18.01 11.25 -3.07
C TYR A 71 -18.65 12.01 -1.90
N MET A 72 -17.98 12.02 -0.75
CA MET A 72 -18.38 12.81 0.43
C MET A 72 -17.65 14.15 0.45
N PRO A 73 -18.27 15.20 1.01
CA PRO A 73 -17.62 16.51 1.14
C PRO A 73 -16.29 16.44 1.90
N MET A 74 -15.38 17.37 1.58
CA MET A 74 -14.07 17.46 2.23
C MET A 74 -14.18 17.96 3.68
N PHE A 75 -15.14 18.83 3.99
CA PHE A 75 -15.25 19.49 5.28
C PHE A 75 -16.25 18.80 6.19
N ILE A 76 -15.86 18.63 7.46
CA ILE A 76 -16.69 18.05 8.51
C ILE A 76 -16.95 19.17 9.54
N PRO A 77 -18.21 19.55 9.82
CA PRO A 77 -18.53 20.46 10.93
C PRO A 77 -18.04 19.89 12.26
N GLU A 78 -17.50 20.74 13.13
CA GLU A 78 -17.00 20.29 14.44
C GLU A 78 -18.11 19.59 15.26
N SER A 79 -19.34 20.11 15.21
CA SER A 79 -20.50 19.50 15.87
C SER A 79 -20.81 18.08 15.38
N LEU A 80 -20.58 17.80 14.10
CA LEU A 80 -20.75 16.46 13.54
C LEU A 80 -19.65 15.51 14.01
N LEU A 81 -18.42 16.00 14.05
CA LEU A 81 -17.27 15.20 14.52
C LEU A 81 -17.41 14.81 15.98
N GLN A 82 -17.99 15.67 16.83
CA GLN A 82 -18.17 15.45 18.26
C GLN A 82 -19.26 14.42 18.62
N LYS A 83 -20.06 13.96 17.66
CA LYS A 83 -21.13 12.96 17.94
C LYS A 83 -20.55 11.59 18.32
N GLU A 84 -19.35 11.28 17.93
CA GLU A 84 -18.66 10.03 18.29
C GLU A 84 -17.36 10.37 19.05
N LYS A 85 -17.44 10.34 20.38
CA LYS A 85 -16.38 10.86 21.26
C LYS A 85 -15.07 10.08 21.12
N ASP A 86 -15.13 8.75 21.10
CA ASP A 86 -13.92 7.91 21.02
C ASP A 86 -13.19 8.10 19.70
N HIS A 87 -13.94 8.28 18.62
CA HIS A 87 -13.39 8.59 17.31
C HIS A 87 -12.70 9.96 17.28
N VAL A 88 -13.34 10.97 17.86
CA VAL A 88 -12.78 12.33 17.97
C VAL A 88 -11.50 12.36 18.78
N GLU A 89 -11.45 11.69 19.92
CA GLU A 89 -10.28 11.66 20.79
C GLU A 89 -9.07 11.03 20.06
N GLY A 90 -9.29 10.03 19.19
CA GLY A 90 -8.25 9.42 18.37
C GLY A 90 -7.66 10.34 17.30
N PHE A 91 -8.45 11.24 16.71
CA PHE A 91 -8.03 12.11 15.61
C PHE A 91 -7.81 13.58 15.98
N ALA A 92 -8.27 14.03 17.15
CA ALA A 92 -8.19 15.44 17.55
C ALA A 92 -6.81 16.08 17.41
N PRO A 93 -5.69 15.40 17.72
CA PRO A 93 -4.35 15.96 17.58
C PRO A 93 -3.90 16.18 16.14
N GLU A 94 -4.53 15.50 15.18
CA GLU A 94 -4.16 15.44 13.76
C GLU A 94 -5.11 16.24 12.86
N CYS A 95 -6.14 16.90 13.43
CA CYS A 95 -7.12 17.66 12.64
C CYS A 95 -6.55 18.98 12.13
N ALA A 96 -6.80 19.26 10.85
CA ALA A 96 -6.62 20.59 10.26
C ALA A 96 -7.96 21.33 10.27
N TRP A 97 -7.98 22.56 10.75
CA TRP A 97 -9.20 23.32 10.97
C TRP A 97 -9.30 24.55 10.06
N VAL A 98 -10.45 24.69 9.40
CA VAL A 98 -10.82 25.89 8.65
C VAL A 98 -11.73 26.75 9.54
N THR A 99 -11.31 27.99 9.78
CA THR A 99 -11.98 28.94 10.68
C THR A 99 -12.50 30.19 9.98
N VAL A 100 -12.09 30.40 8.71
CA VAL A 100 -12.47 31.57 7.90
C VAL A 100 -12.90 31.06 6.53
N GLY A 101 -14.04 31.53 6.03
CA GLY A 101 -14.54 31.28 4.68
C GLY A 101 -14.63 32.62 3.93
N GLY A 102 -13.89 32.76 2.82
CA GLY A 102 -13.72 34.05 2.16
C GLY A 102 -13.04 35.05 3.07
N SER A 103 -13.73 36.14 3.40
CA SER A 103 -13.24 37.20 4.36
C SER A 103 -13.92 37.10 5.73
N GLU A 104 -14.83 36.17 5.94
CA GLU A 104 -15.65 36.10 7.16
C GLU A 104 -15.21 34.94 8.06
N LYS A 105 -15.24 35.16 9.36
CA LYS A 105 -15.05 34.12 10.35
C LYS A 105 -16.26 33.17 10.34
N LEU A 106 -16.03 31.88 10.26
CA LEU A 106 -17.10 30.88 10.33
C LEU A 106 -17.73 30.86 11.73
N SER A 107 -19.05 30.67 11.78
CA SER A 107 -19.79 30.49 13.05
C SER A 107 -19.40 29.18 13.76
N GLU A 108 -19.01 28.18 13.00
CA GLU A 108 -18.49 26.89 13.45
C GLU A 108 -17.25 26.55 12.62
N ARG A 109 -16.19 26.06 13.25
CA ARG A 109 -15.02 25.61 12.51
C ARG A 109 -15.27 24.27 11.81
N LEU A 110 -14.60 24.10 10.68
CA LEU A 110 -14.70 22.91 9.86
C LEU A 110 -13.39 22.13 9.89
N CYS A 111 -13.46 20.84 10.14
CA CYS A 111 -12.32 19.94 10.03
C CYS A 111 -12.13 19.55 8.56
N VAL A 112 -10.91 19.63 8.04
CA VAL A 112 -10.56 18.95 6.79
C VAL A 112 -10.52 17.46 7.11
N ARG A 113 -11.31 16.64 6.43
CA ARG A 113 -11.52 15.22 6.78
C ARG A 113 -10.23 14.44 7.01
N PRO A 114 -10.01 13.88 8.21
CA PRO A 114 -8.92 12.93 8.45
C PRO A 114 -9.34 11.50 8.09
N THR A 115 -10.63 11.24 8.06
CA THR A 115 -11.39 10.05 7.67
C THR A 115 -12.86 10.44 7.58
N SER A 116 -13.74 9.62 7.03
CA SER A 116 -15.09 10.05 6.67
C SER A 116 -16.23 9.30 7.37
N GLU A 117 -15.97 8.50 8.42
CA GLU A 117 -17.02 7.73 9.13
C GLU A 117 -18.22 8.60 9.50
N THR A 118 -17.98 9.79 10.06
CA THR A 118 -19.05 10.69 10.52
C THR A 118 -19.89 11.25 9.36
N LEU A 119 -19.27 11.55 8.22
CA LEU A 119 -19.97 12.00 7.01
C LEU A 119 -20.84 10.89 6.42
N PHE A 120 -20.32 9.67 6.37
CA PHE A 120 -21.09 8.52 5.91
C PHE A 120 -22.27 8.25 6.85
N CYS A 121 -22.09 8.32 8.17
CA CYS A 121 -23.17 8.14 9.13
C CYS A 121 -24.25 9.20 8.99
N GLU A 122 -23.89 10.48 8.80
CA GLU A 122 -24.88 11.54 8.53
C GLU A 122 -25.67 11.29 7.24
N HIS A 123 -25.02 10.80 6.20
CA HIS A 123 -25.68 10.44 4.95
C HIS A 123 -26.57 9.21 5.10
N TYR A 124 -26.07 8.16 5.73
CA TYR A 124 -26.80 6.92 5.96
C TYR A 124 -28.07 7.12 6.81
N GLN A 125 -28.03 8.03 7.79
CA GLN A 125 -29.21 8.40 8.56
C GLN A 125 -30.39 8.87 7.68
N LYS A 126 -30.11 9.46 6.52
CA LYS A 126 -31.11 10.00 5.60
C LYS A 126 -31.67 8.95 4.63
N ILE A 127 -30.90 7.88 4.36
CA ILE A 127 -31.23 6.94 3.26
C ILE A 127 -31.51 5.51 3.72
N ILE A 128 -31.24 5.18 4.98
CA ILE A 128 -31.54 3.85 5.55
C ILE A 128 -32.81 3.97 6.39
N ASN A 129 -33.87 3.28 5.98
CA ASN A 129 -35.19 3.32 6.63
C ASN A 129 -35.73 1.92 6.89
N THR A 130 -35.45 0.97 6.01
CA THR A 130 -35.93 -0.41 6.10
C THR A 130 -34.80 -1.40 5.79
N TYR A 131 -34.99 -2.66 6.17
CA TYR A 131 -34.03 -3.73 5.83
C TYR A 131 -33.75 -3.86 4.32
N ARG A 132 -34.67 -3.37 3.45
CA ARG A 132 -34.49 -3.36 1.99
C ARG A 132 -33.44 -2.38 1.51
N ASP A 133 -33.08 -1.39 2.32
CA ASP A 133 -32.05 -0.41 2.02
C ASP A 133 -30.64 -0.94 2.32
N LEU A 134 -30.54 -2.09 2.98
CA LEU A 134 -29.29 -2.76 3.38
C LEU A 134 -28.99 -3.98 2.50
N PRO A 135 -27.70 -4.33 2.29
CA PRO A 135 -26.54 -3.57 2.74
C PRO A 135 -26.30 -2.30 1.94
N LYS A 136 -25.67 -1.29 2.52
CA LYS A 136 -25.06 -0.17 1.80
C LYS A 136 -23.57 -0.46 1.66
N LEU A 137 -23.09 -0.51 0.43
CA LEU A 137 -21.71 -0.89 0.09
C LEU A 137 -21.03 0.24 -0.67
N TYR A 138 -20.60 1.27 0.05
CA TYR A 138 -20.01 2.47 -0.55
C TYR A 138 -18.51 2.55 -0.33
N ASN A 139 -17.84 3.03 -1.36
CA ASN A 139 -16.41 3.34 -1.39
C ASN A 139 -16.19 4.74 -1.92
N GLN A 140 -15.16 5.44 -1.46
CA GLN A 140 -14.71 6.66 -2.11
C GLN A 140 -13.20 6.68 -2.32
N TRP A 141 -12.79 7.27 -3.43
CA TRP A 141 -11.41 7.65 -3.73
C TRP A 141 -11.26 9.14 -3.46
N CYS A 142 -10.38 9.50 -2.55
CA CYS A 142 -10.23 10.90 -2.13
C CYS A 142 -8.88 11.18 -1.50
N SER A 143 -8.62 12.45 -1.17
CA SER A 143 -7.56 12.84 -0.24
C SER A 143 -8.11 13.04 1.16
N VAL A 144 -7.23 12.86 2.15
CA VAL A 144 -7.48 13.19 3.56
C VAL A 144 -6.28 13.93 4.13
N VAL A 145 -6.50 14.65 5.22
CA VAL A 145 -5.46 15.42 5.91
C VAL A 145 -5.34 14.96 7.35
N ARG A 146 -4.14 14.50 7.71
CA ARG A 146 -3.72 14.19 9.08
C ARG A 146 -2.45 14.98 9.37
N TRP A 147 -2.52 15.93 10.30
CA TRP A 147 -1.45 16.90 10.54
C TRP A 147 -0.26 16.27 11.24
N GLU A 148 0.60 15.67 10.46
CA GLU A 148 1.76 14.89 10.93
C GLU A 148 2.96 15.77 11.27
N LYS A 149 3.61 15.49 12.40
CA LYS A 149 4.83 16.21 12.84
C LYS A 149 6.05 15.81 12.01
N THR A 150 6.18 14.51 11.71
CA THR A 150 7.28 13.94 10.92
C THR A 150 6.73 13.30 9.68
N THR A 151 7.24 13.70 8.52
CA THR A 151 6.71 13.25 7.23
C THR A 151 7.78 12.55 6.39
N ARG A 152 7.33 11.58 5.59
CA ARG A 152 8.13 10.88 4.59
C ARG A 152 7.25 10.57 3.38
N PRO A 153 7.69 10.88 2.15
CA PRO A 153 6.88 10.67 0.94
C PRO A 153 6.23 9.29 0.89
N PHE A 154 4.97 9.20 0.52
CA PHE A 154 4.10 8.04 0.46
C PHE A 154 3.84 7.31 1.80
N LEU A 155 4.81 7.25 2.70
CA LEU A 155 4.72 6.47 3.94
C LEU A 155 3.94 7.19 5.05
N ARG A 156 4.24 8.48 5.23
CA ARG A 156 3.61 9.35 6.21
C ARG A 156 3.64 10.78 5.72
N THR A 157 2.51 11.29 5.26
CA THR A 157 2.35 12.66 4.74
C THR A 157 1.16 13.32 5.40
N SER A 158 1.13 14.65 5.46
CA SER A 158 0.01 15.39 6.04
C SER A 158 -1.23 15.30 5.17
N GLU A 159 -1.06 15.34 3.85
CA GLU A 159 -2.10 15.01 2.89
C GLU A 159 -1.69 13.76 2.12
N PHE A 160 -2.64 12.85 1.89
CA PHE A 160 -2.40 11.66 1.08
C PHE A 160 -3.68 11.23 0.35
N LEU A 161 -3.48 10.54 -0.76
CA LEU A 161 -4.55 9.90 -1.51
C LEU A 161 -4.81 8.51 -0.93
N TRP A 162 -6.07 8.14 -0.87
CA TRP A 162 -6.48 6.85 -0.39
C TRP A 162 -7.82 6.41 -0.98
N GLN A 163 -8.21 5.22 -0.63
CA GLN A 163 -9.54 4.70 -0.74
C GLN A 163 -10.04 4.41 0.67
N GLU A 164 -11.28 4.72 0.92
CA GLU A 164 -12.00 4.33 2.13
C GLU A 164 -13.38 3.77 1.76
N GLY A 165 -13.64 2.55 2.23
CA GLY A 165 -14.96 1.94 2.13
C GLY A 165 -15.69 2.08 3.46
N HIS A 166 -16.99 2.34 3.38
CA HIS A 166 -17.88 2.45 4.53
C HIS A 166 -19.17 1.73 4.21
N THR A 167 -19.50 0.69 4.97
CA THR A 167 -20.66 -0.15 4.69
C THR A 167 -21.58 -0.26 5.90
N MET A 168 -22.87 -0.50 5.65
CA MET A 168 -23.89 -0.76 6.66
C MET A 168 -24.63 -2.06 6.33
N HIS A 169 -24.86 -2.88 7.34
CA HIS A 169 -25.43 -4.22 7.22
C HIS A 169 -26.59 -4.44 8.19
N GLU A 170 -27.50 -5.36 7.83
CA GLU A 170 -28.64 -5.71 8.68
C GLU A 170 -28.20 -6.40 9.98
N THR A 171 -27.18 -7.26 9.90
CA THR A 171 -26.72 -8.07 11.05
C THR A 171 -25.23 -7.91 11.33
N ALA A 172 -24.83 -8.28 12.55
CA ALA A 172 -23.43 -8.32 12.95
C ALA A 172 -22.62 -9.32 12.11
N GLU A 173 -23.22 -10.46 11.80
CA GLU A 173 -22.61 -11.54 11.03
C GLU A 173 -22.28 -11.06 9.61
N GLU A 174 -23.23 -10.41 8.93
CA GLU A 174 -22.99 -9.83 7.61
C GLU A 174 -21.87 -8.78 7.61
N ALA A 175 -21.86 -7.91 8.62
CA ALA A 175 -20.81 -6.88 8.75
C ALA A 175 -19.43 -7.49 9.03
N LYS A 176 -19.35 -8.54 9.86
CA LYS A 176 -18.08 -9.25 10.11
C LYS A 176 -17.59 -9.99 8.86
N GLU A 177 -18.49 -10.63 8.14
CA GLU A 177 -18.16 -11.27 6.86
C GLU A 177 -17.62 -10.25 5.85
N GLU A 178 -18.24 -9.08 5.75
CA GLU A 178 -17.78 -7.99 4.91
C GLU A 178 -16.39 -7.49 5.33
N THR A 179 -16.16 -7.30 6.63
CA THR A 179 -14.87 -6.89 7.16
C THR A 179 -13.74 -7.83 6.73
N LEU A 180 -13.98 -9.14 6.82
CA LEU A 180 -13.00 -10.16 6.40
C LEU A 180 -12.89 -10.26 4.88
N ARG A 181 -13.99 -10.15 4.15
CA ARG A 181 -14.00 -10.12 2.68
C ARG A 181 -13.07 -9.02 2.14
N MET A 182 -13.18 -7.81 2.67
CA MET A 182 -12.38 -6.69 2.20
C MET A 182 -10.90 -6.81 2.61
N LEU A 183 -10.61 -7.41 3.76
CA LEU A 183 -9.25 -7.78 4.13
C LEU A 183 -8.62 -8.75 3.11
N HIS A 184 -9.37 -9.78 2.69
CA HIS A 184 -8.90 -10.73 1.68
C HIS A 184 -8.80 -10.15 0.27
N VAL A 185 -9.63 -9.17 -0.06
CA VAL A 185 -9.46 -8.38 -1.31
C VAL A 185 -8.11 -7.67 -1.29
N TYR A 186 -7.74 -7.04 -0.18
CA TYR A 186 -6.42 -6.41 -0.04
C TYR A 186 -5.28 -7.42 -0.08
N GLU A 187 -5.41 -8.55 0.62
CA GLU A 187 -4.39 -9.61 0.60
C GLU A 187 -4.14 -10.12 -0.82
N SER A 188 -5.21 -10.45 -1.54
CA SER A 188 -5.10 -10.91 -2.93
C SER A 188 -4.50 -9.84 -3.85
N PHE A 189 -4.85 -8.58 -3.64
CA PHE A 189 -4.27 -7.46 -4.37
C PHE A 189 -2.76 -7.31 -4.11
N TYR A 190 -2.32 -7.38 -2.85
CA TYR A 190 -0.89 -7.34 -2.50
C TYR A 190 -0.11 -8.46 -3.18
N ARG A 191 -0.63 -9.69 -3.14
CA ARG A 191 0.00 -10.86 -3.78
C ARG A 191 -0.01 -10.79 -5.29
N GLU A 192 -1.19 -10.56 -5.88
CA GLU A 192 -1.41 -10.72 -7.32
C GLU A 192 -1.02 -9.49 -8.14
N THR A 193 -1.03 -8.32 -7.54
CA THR A 193 -0.78 -7.06 -8.26
C THR A 193 0.52 -6.41 -7.84
N LEU A 194 0.81 -6.37 -6.53
CA LEU A 194 2.02 -5.76 -5.99
C LEU A 194 3.20 -6.74 -5.84
N ALA A 195 2.98 -8.04 -6.02
CA ALA A 195 3.97 -9.10 -5.78
C ALA A 195 4.57 -9.03 -4.35
N ILE A 196 3.74 -8.68 -3.35
CA ILE A 196 4.16 -8.50 -1.96
C ILE A 196 3.42 -9.52 -1.08
N PRO A 197 4.12 -10.42 -0.39
CA PRO A 197 3.54 -11.25 0.66
C PRO A 197 3.27 -10.40 1.91
N ALA A 198 2.19 -10.72 2.62
CA ALA A 198 1.84 -10.03 3.84
C ALA A 198 1.27 -11.00 4.88
N VAL A 199 1.53 -10.74 6.15
CA VAL A 199 0.83 -11.40 7.26
C VAL A 199 -0.50 -10.68 7.47
N ILE A 200 -1.58 -11.44 7.63
CA ILE A 200 -2.91 -10.91 7.93
C ILE A 200 -3.39 -11.42 9.28
N GLY A 201 -4.12 -10.60 10.00
CA GLY A 201 -4.66 -10.99 11.29
C GLY A 201 -5.40 -9.88 12.00
N LYS A 202 -5.82 -10.19 13.24
CA LYS A 202 -6.54 -9.25 14.11
C LYS A 202 -5.57 -8.42 14.93
N LYS A 203 -5.82 -7.12 15.03
CA LYS A 203 -5.09 -6.22 15.95
C LYS A 203 -5.45 -6.53 17.40
N THR A 204 -4.49 -6.29 18.32
CA THR A 204 -4.77 -6.29 19.75
C THR A 204 -5.69 -5.13 20.12
N GLU A 205 -6.33 -5.22 21.29
CA GLU A 205 -7.20 -4.14 21.79
C GLU A 205 -6.49 -2.79 21.85
N LYS A 206 -5.18 -2.82 22.12
CA LYS A 206 -4.34 -1.62 22.19
C LYS A 206 -4.05 -0.97 20.85
N GLU A 207 -3.89 -1.78 19.80
CA GLU A 207 -3.49 -1.31 18.46
C GLU A 207 -4.70 -1.23 17.48
N LYS A 208 -5.93 -1.51 17.96
CA LYS A 208 -7.13 -1.40 17.14
C LYS A 208 -7.46 0.06 16.83
N PHE A 209 -8.22 0.27 15.77
CA PHE A 209 -8.70 1.59 15.36
C PHE A 209 -9.70 2.16 16.38
N ALA A 210 -9.60 3.47 16.66
CA ALA A 210 -10.47 4.16 17.62
C ALA A 210 -11.94 4.09 17.20
N GLY A 211 -12.81 3.59 18.11
CA GLY A 211 -14.22 3.38 17.86
C GLY A 211 -14.58 2.02 17.23
N ALA A 212 -13.61 1.23 16.77
CA ALA A 212 -13.86 -0.10 16.24
C ALA A 212 -13.98 -1.14 17.37
N GLU A 213 -14.88 -2.12 17.21
CA GLU A 213 -14.89 -3.32 18.05
C GLU A 213 -13.77 -4.28 17.66
N GLU A 214 -13.53 -4.46 16.37
CA GLU A 214 -12.46 -5.30 15.83
C GLU A 214 -11.74 -4.59 14.69
N THR A 215 -10.42 -4.72 14.65
CA THR A 215 -9.57 -4.24 13.56
C THR A 215 -8.73 -5.37 13.03
N TYR A 216 -8.75 -5.55 11.71
CA TYR A 216 -7.89 -6.48 10.98
C TYR A 216 -6.90 -5.71 10.12
N THR A 217 -5.75 -6.31 9.86
CA THR A 217 -4.62 -5.64 9.22
C THR A 217 -3.90 -6.53 8.23
N ILE A 218 -3.24 -5.88 7.27
CA ILE A 218 -2.27 -6.48 6.36
C ILE A 218 -0.91 -5.91 6.72
N GLU A 219 0.04 -6.79 7.01
CA GLU A 219 1.38 -6.46 7.52
C GLU A 219 2.46 -7.03 6.59
N PRO A 220 2.81 -6.35 5.49
CA PRO A 220 3.99 -6.69 4.72
C PRO A 220 5.27 -6.33 5.47
N MET A 221 6.33 -7.10 5.21
CA MET A 221 7.68 -6.81 5.70
C MET A 221 8.51 -6.13 4.63
N MET A 222 9.17 -5.04 5.00
CA MET A 222 10.09 -4.33 4.13
C MET A 222 11.44 -5.05 4.05
N HIS A 223 12.23 -4.74 3.07
CA HIS A 223 13.52 -5.41 2.85
C HIS A 223 14.45 -5.37 4.08
N ASN A 224 14.42 -4.28 4.82
CA ASN A 224 15.21 -4.10 6.04
C ASN A 224 14.61 -4.76 7.30
N GLY A 225 13.56 -5.55 7.19
CA GLY A 225 12.92 -6.24 8.31
C GLY A 225 11.94 -5.39 9.13
N VAL A 226 11.63 -4.17 8.71
CA VAL A 226 10.62 -3.33 9.38
C VAL A 226 9.24 -3.65 8.82
N ALA A 227 8.24 -3.75 9.69
CA ALA A 227 6.86 -3.98 9.30
C ALA A 227 6.20 -2.67 8.81
N LEU A 228 5.26 -2.80 7.87
CA LEU A 228 4.43 -1.70 7.43
C LEU A 228 2.96 -2.12 7.58
N GLN A 229 2.12 -1.25 8.13
CA GLN A 229 0.67 -1.44 8.05
C GLN A 229 0.22 -1.09 6.64
N GLY A 230 -0.05 -2.12 5.84
CA GLY A 230 -0.37 -1.98 4.42
C GLY A 230 -1.82 -1.60 4.14
N GLY A 231 -2.72 -1.95 5.05
CA GLY A 231 -4.14 -1.67 4.98
C GLY A 231 -4.87 -2.24 6.18
N THR A 232 -6.08 -1.74 6.44
CA THR A 232 -6.90 -2.19 7.57
C THR A 232 -8.35 -2.36 7.16
N SER A 233 -9.05 -3.24 7.88
CA SER A 233 -10.49 -3.45 7.79
C SER A 233 -11.07 -3.53 9.20
N HIS A 234 -12.14 -2.77 9.44
CA HIS A 234 -12.69 -2.54 10.78
C HIS A 234 -14.16 -2.97 10.85
N TYR A 235 -14.51 -3.63 11.94
CA TYR A 235 -15.88 -3.87 12.35
C TYR A 235 -16.21 -2.94 13.53
N PHE A 236 -17.26 -2.12 13.40
CA PHE A 236 -17.64 -1.12 14.40
C PHE A 236 -18.84 -1.54 15.25
N GLY A 237 -19.44 -2.69 14.99
CA GLY A 237 -20.72 -3.01 15.60
C GLY A 237 -21.81 -2.01 15.21
N ASP A 238 -22.69 -1.71 16.15
CA ASP A 238 -23.80 -0.77 16.00
C ASP A 238 -23.57 0.57 16.74
N GLY A 239 -22.35 0.81 17.27
CA GLY A 239 -22.02 1.98 18.07
C GLY A 239 -22.23 3.30 17.32
N PHE A 240 -21.68 3.42 16.11
CA PHE A 240 -21.89 4.61 15.26
C PHE A 240 -23.37 4.79 14.89
N ALA A 241 -24.07 3.71 14.56
CA ALA A 241 -25.48 3.78 14.23
C ALA A 241 -26.31 4.34 15.42
N LYS A 242 -25.99 3.93 16.65
CA LYS A 242 -26.60 4.48 17.87
C LYS A 242 -26.29 5.95 18.07
N SER A 243 -25.02 6.33 17.97
CA SER A 243 -24.55 7.72 18.16
C SER A 243 -25.16 8.69 17.13
N PHE A 244 -25.40 8.23 15.90
CA PHE A 244 -25.99 9.03 14.83
C PHE A 244 -27.49 8.84 14.66
N GLY A 245 -28.13 7.96 15.45
CA GLY A 245 -29.56 7.67 15.35
C GLY A 245 -29.97 7.03 14.02
N ILE A 246 -29.10 6.17 13.46
CA ILE A 246 -29.39 5.43 12.24
C ILE A 246 -30.18 4.18 12.61
N THR A 247 -31.46 4.11 12.23
CA THR A 247 -32.32 2.96 12.48
C THR A 247 -33.02 2.50 11.22
N PHE A 248 -33.36 1.24 11.17
CA PHE A 248 -34.18 0.65 10.10
C PHE A 248 -35.27 -0.23 10.63
N THR A 249 -36.38 -0.31 9.91
CA THR A 249 -37.47 -1.24 10.21
C THR A 249 -37.09 -2.63 9.66
N GLY A 250 -36.92 -3.58 10.56
CA GLY A 250 -36.56 -4.97 10.23
C GLY A 250 -37.74 -5.76 9.65
N ARG A 251 -37.47 -7.02 9.30
CA ARG A 251 -38.50 -7.98 8.79
C ARG A 251 -39.56 -8.33 9.84
N ASP A 252 -39.25 -8.09 11.10
CA ASP A 252 -40.11 -8.26 12.27
C ASP A 252 -40.97 -7.02 12.58
N ASN A 253 -40.93 -6.00 11.75
CA ASN A 253 -41.57 -4.69 11.92
C ASN A 253 -41.10 -3.92 13.16
N LYS A 254 -39.91 -4.22 13.69
CA LYS A 254 -39.28 -3.48 14.80
C LYS A 254 -38.13 -2.61 14.29
N GLN A 255 -37.75 -1.62 15.11
CA GLN A 255 -36.60 -0.79 14.85
C GLN A 255 -35.31 -1.47 15.30
N HIS A 256 -34.31 -1.47 14.42
CA HIS A 256 -33.00 -2.03 14.63
C HIS A 256 -31.91 -1.02 14.28
N TYR A 257 -30.71 -1.19 14.85
CA TYR A 257 -29.53 -0.44 14.46
C TYR A 257 -28.69 -1.28 13.47
N PRO A 258 -28.27 -0.74 12.32
CA PRO A 258 -27.41 -1.44 11.40
C PRO A 258 -25.96 -1.54 11.96
N HIS A 259 -25.23 -2.53 11.48
CA HIS A 259 -23.84 -2.76 11.82
C HIS A 259 -22.91 -2.18 10.76
N GLN A 260 -21.86 -1.50 11.19
CA GLN A 260 -20.97 -0.74 10.30
C GLN A 260 -19.61 -1.41 10.14
N THR A 261 -19.05 -1.27 8.92
CA THR A 261 -17.64 -1.55 8.63
C THR A 261 -16.96 -0.35 7.99
N SER A 262 -15.64 -0.26 8.12
CA SER A 262 -14.82 0.56 7.25
C SER A 262 -13.50 -0.14 6.92
N TRP A 263 -12.94 0.19 5.76
CA TRP A 263 -11.71 -0.43 5.29
C TRP A 263 -10.99 0.53 4.35
N GLY A 264 -9.64 0.54 4.39
CA GLY A 264 -8.88 1.52 3.65
C GLY A 264 -7.44 1.14 3.36
N VAL A 265 -6.96 1.62 2.21
CA VAL A 265 -5.56 1.60 1.77
C VAL A 265 -5.20 2.94 1.12
N SER A 266 -3.94 3.30 1.15
CA SER A 266 -3.47 4.61 0.69
C SER A 266 -2.27 4.50 -0.25
N THR A 267 -1.79 5.64 -0.72
CA THR A 267 -0.52 5.78 -1.45
C THR A 267 0.69 5.21 -0.69
N ARG A 268 0.53 4.83 0.59
CA ARG A 268 1.53 4.06 1.36
C ARG A 268 1.93 2.76 0.65
N MET A 269 1.06 2.17 -0.16
CA MET A 269 1.38 1.01 -0.99
C MET A 269 2.53 1.26 -1.96
N ILE A 270 2.67 2.49 -2.49
CA ILE A 270 3.81 2.88 -3.34
C ILE A 270 5.10 2.82 -2.53
N GLY A 271 5.06 3.31 -1.29
CA GLY A 271 6.19 3.18 -0.36
C GLY A 271 6.56 1.72 -0.09
N ALA A 272 5.57 0.84 0.09
CA ALA A 272 5.80 -0.58 0.26
C ALA A 272 6.48 -1.21 -0.97
N ILE A 273 6.02 -0.91 -2.17
CA ILE A 273 6.61 -1.39 -3.43
C ILE A 273 8.09 -1.00 -3.50
N ILE A 274 8.41 0.26 -3.20
CA ILE A 274 9.80 0.74 -3.20
C ILE A 274 10.63 -0.05 -2.19
N MET A 275 10.17 -0.14 -0.95
CA MET A 275 10.93 -0.75 0.14
C MET A 275 11.06 -2.26 0.05
N VAL A 276 10.18 -2.95 -0.66
CA VAL A 276 10.23 -4.40 -0.84
C VAL A 276 11.07 -4.77 -2.06
N HIS A 277 10.89 -4.09 -3.19
CA HIS A 277 11.40 -4.56 -4.47
C HIS A 277 12.59 -3.80 -5.04
N SER A 278 12.73 -2.49 -4.72
CA SER A 278 13.74 -1.63 -5.33
C SER A 278 15.16 -1.97 -4.86
N ASP A 279 16.14 -1.60 -5.66
CA ASP A 279 17.56 -1.86 -5.44
C ASP A 279 18.41 -0.57 -5.47
N ASP A 280 19.74 -0.70 -5.50
CA ASP A 280 20.67 0.44 -5.51
C ASP A 280 20.80 1.14 -6.88
N ASP A 281 20.09 0.67 -7.90
CA ASP A 281 20.01 1.33 -9.21
C ASP A 281 18.63 1.98 -9.48
N GLY A 282 17.72 1.89 -8.52
CA GLY A 282 16.43 2.57 -8.58
C GLY A 282 15.23 1.67 -8.32
N LEU A 283 14.09 2.05 -8.89
CA LEU A 283 12.85 1.30 -8.79
C LEU A 283 12.96 -0.09 -9.44
N VAL A 284 12.27 -1.05 -8.84
CA VAL A 284 11.89 -2.32 -9.47
C VAL A 284 10.38 -2.46 -9.30
N LEU A 285 9.63 -2.23 -10.37
CA LEU A 285 8.18 -2.19 -10.32
C LEU A 285 7.55 -3.53 -10.71
N PRO A 286 6.57 -4.02 -9.93
CA PRO A 286 5.73 -5.12 -10.38
C PRO A 286 5.08 -4.78 -11.73
N PRO A 287 5.12 -5.70 -12.72
CA PRO A 287 4.66 -5.39 -14.08
C PRO A 287 3.22 -4.86 -14.15
N ARG A 288 2.33 -5.34 -13.26
CA ARG A 288 0.91 -4.97 -13.31
C ARG A 288 0.64 -3.51 -13.01
N ILE A 289 1.46 -2.88 -12.15
CA ILE A 289 1.28 -1.47 -11.77
C ILE A 289 2.29 -0.52 -12.42
N SER A 290 3.27 -1.02 -13.14
CA SER A 290 4.26 -0.17 -13.81
C SER A 290 3.61 0.74 -14.87
N PRO A 291 3.85 2.05 -14.84
CA PRO A 291 3.30 2.97 -15.86
C PRO A 291 3.75 2.61 -17.28
N VAL A 292 4.97 2.12 -17.41
CA VAL A 292 5.55 1.58 -18.64
C VAL A 292 5.99 0.15 -18.35
N GLN A 293 5.37 -0.82 -19.02
CA GLN A 293 5.74 -2.23 -18.86
C GLN A 293 6.92 -2.61 -19.77
N VAL A 294 6.95 -1.99 -20.94
CA VAL A 294 7.98 -2.26 -21.95
C VAL A 294 8.47 -0.94 -22.53
N VAL A 295 9.77 -0.71 -22.52
CA VAL A 295 10.38 0.38 -23.25
C VAL A 295 11.18 -0.15 -24.43
N VAL A 296 10.94 0.40 -25.62
CA VAL A 296 11.71 0.10 -26.84
C VAL A 296 12.78 1.15 -27.03
N ILE A 297 14.04 0.74 -27.12
CA ILE A 297 15.18 1.65 -27.28
C ILE A 297 15.91 1.30 -28.59
N PRO A 298 15.82 2.18 -29.61
CA PRO A 298 16.61 2.05 -30.82
C PRO A 298 18.10 2.33 -30.52
N VAL A 299 18.95 1.37 -30.84
CA VAL A 299 20.40 1.48 -30.70
C VAL A 299 20.99 1.89 -32.06
N ALA A 300 21.82 2.93 -32.08
CA ALA A 300 22.29 3.51 -33.31
C ALA A 300 21.14 3.97 -34.24
N GLN A 301 20.20 4.70 -33.70
CA GLN A 301 18.95 5.14 -34.36
C GLN A 301 19.16 5.99 -35.63
N HIS A 302 20.35 6.55 -35.79
CA HIS A 302 20.76 7.30 -37.01
C HIS A 302 21.01 6.39 -38.23
N LYS A 303 21.10 5.08 -38.04
CA LYS A 303 21.23 4.11 -39.11
C LYS A 303 19.89 3.87 -39.78
N GLU A 304 19.93 3.68 -41.10
CA GLU A 304 18.75 3.44 -41.94
C GLU A 304 17.94 2.25 -41.43
N GLY A 305 16.62 2.40 -41.37
CA GLY A 305 15.66 1.36 -40.99
C GLY A 305 15.55 1.07 -39.50
N VAL A 306 16.44 1.60 -38.63
CA VAL A 306 16.42 1.30 -37.19
C VAL A 306 15.21 1.90 -36.49
N LEU A 307 14.96 3.20 -36.74
CA LEU A 307 13.80 3.89 -36.17
C LEU A 307 12.49 3.29 -36.67
N ASP A 308 12.37 3.03 -37.96
CA ASP A 308 11.15 2.45 -38.53
C ASP A 308 10.83 1.10 -37.85
N LYS A 309 11.85 0.25 -37.69
CA LYS A 309 11.69 -1.05 -37.04
C LYS A 309 11.37 -0.93 -35.56
N ALA A 310 11.95 0.04 -34.87
CA ALA A 310 11.63 0.30 -33.47
C ALA A 310 10.18 0.78 -33.30
N TYR A 311 9.67 1.62 -34.18
CA TYR A 311 8.26 2.06 -34.18
C TYR A 311 7.28 0.93 -34.54
N GLU A 312 7.62 0.05 -35.49
CA GLU A 312 6.84 -1.16 -35.78
C GLU A 312 6.72 -2.02 -34.53
N LEU A 313 7.86 -2.29 -33.88
CA LEU A 313 7.93 -3.11 -32.67
C LEU A 313 7.14 -2.46 -31.50
N LYS A 314 7.30 -1.17 -31.28
CA LYS A 314 6.50 -0.41 -30.29
C LYS A 314 5.01 -0.53 -30.58
N THR A 315 4.61 -0.40 -31.84
CA THR A 315 3.20 -0.46 -32.24
C THR A 315 2.61 -1.86 -32.01
N GLU A 316 3.37 -2.89 -32.29
CA GLU A 316 2.96 -4.27 -32.01
C GLU A 316 2.79 -4.54 -30.52
N LEU A 317 3.79 -4.18 -29.73
CA LEU A 317 3.78 -4.37 -28.27
C LEU A 317 2.71 -3.53 -27.57
N ALA A 318 2.41 -2.34 -28.07
CA ALA A 318 1.41 -1.43 -27.50
C ALA A 318 -0.04 -1.97 -27.62
N LYS A 319 -0.28 -2.98 -28.44
CA LYS A 319 -1.60 -3.65 -28.50
C LYS A 319 -1.94 -4.40 -27.21
N ARG A 320 -0.92 -4.82 -26.44
CA ARG A 320 -1.10 -5.64 -25.23
C ARG A 320 -0.50 -5.03 -23.97
N PHE A 321 0.49 -4.15 -24.11
CA PHE A 321 1.29 -3.64 -22.99
C PHE A 321 1.33 -2.11 -22.99
N ARG A 322 1.50 -1.52 -21.83
CA ARG A 322 1.86 -0.10 -21.70
C ARG A 322 3.30 0.08 -22.20
N THR A 323 3.45 0.46 -23.46
CA THR A 323 4.72 0.48 -24.18
C THR A 323 5.13 1.90 -24.55
N LYS A 324 6.38 2.24 -24.28
CA LYS A 324 7.03 3.49 -24.66
C LYS A 324 8.16 3.21 -25.64
N ILE A 325 8.45 4.13 -26.55
CA ILE A 325 9.70 4.19 -27.31
C ILE A 325 10.51 5.39 -26.80
N ASP A 326 11.82 5.25 -26.71
CA ASP A 326 12.72 6.36 -26.45
C ASP A 326 13.62 6.59 -27.67
N ASP A 327 13.16 7.49 -28.51
CA ASP A 327 13.83 7.96 -29.74
C ASP A 327 14.55 9.29 -29.52
N SER A 328 14.72 9.73 -28.25
CA SER A 328 15.49 10.93 -27.92
C SER A 328 16.94 10.84 -28.46
N ASP A 329 17.64 11.95 -28.46
CA ASP A 329 19.04 12.07 -28.90
C ASP A 329 20.05 11.62 -27.82
N HIS A 330 19.60 11.20 -26.64
CA HIS A 330 20.48 10.69 -25.62
C HIS A 330 21.17 9.38 -26.01
N ALA A 331 22.40 9.21 -25.54
CA ALA A 331 23.16 7.99 -25.75
C ALA A 331 22.41 6.75 -25.16
N PRO A 332 22.52 5.56 -25.80
CA PRO A 332 21.84 4.36 -25.31
C PRO A 332 22.09 4.04 -23.83
N GLY A 333 23.32 4.20 -23.34
CA GLY A 333 23.67 3.96 -21.94
C GLY A 333 22.93 4.89 -20.97
N TRP A 334 22.68 6.14 -21.35
CA TRP A 334 21.88 7.07 -20.56
C TRP A 334 20.40 6.60 -20.52
N LYS A 335 19.84 6.23 -21.67
CA LYS A 335 18.47 5.70 -21.75
C LYS A 335 18.31 4.44 -20.91
N PHE A 336 19.29 3.53 -20.92
CA PHE A 336 19.25 2.32 -20.10
C PHE A 336 19.19 2.65 -18.60
N ALA A 337 20.05 3.54 -18.14
CA ALA A 337 20.09 3.99 -16.75
C ALA A 337 18.81 4.71 -16.31
N GLU A 338 18.23 5.54 -17.20
CA GLU A 338 16.96 6.24 -16.96
C GLU A 338 15.80 5.27 -16.70
N TYR A 339 15.65 4.24 -17.54
CA TYR A 339 14.57 3.27 -17.39
C TYR A 339 14.85 2.22 -16.31
N GLU A 340 16.12 2.00 -15.96
CA GLU A 340 16.51 1.25 -14.76
C GLU A 340 16.12 2.01 -13.49
N MET A 341 16.40 3.32 -13.40
CA MET A 341 15.98 4.18 -12.30
C MET A 341 14.44 4.20 -12.16
N LYS A 342 13.72 4.26 -13.25
CA LYS A 342 12.24 4.25 -13.28
C LYS A 342 11.62 2.86 -13.08
N GLY A 343 12.42 1.81 -13.01
CA GLY A 343 11.95 0.45 -12.72
C GLY A 343 11.08 -0.17 -13.79
N VAL A 344 11.27 0.21 -15.06
CA VAL A 344 10.53 -0.37 -16.18
C VAL A 344 10.85 -1.86 -16.29
N PRO A 345 9.86 -2.77 -16.19
CA PRO A 345 10.12 -4.21 -16.07
C PRO A 345 10.91 -4.82 -17.22
N VAL A 346 10.63 -4.37 -18.44
CA VAL A 346 11.25 -4.93 -19.65
C VAL A 346 11.76 -3.79 -20.56
N ARG A 347 13.02 -3.88 -20.92
CA ARG A 347 13.65 -3.06 -21.96
C ARG A 347 13.90 -3.89 -23.21
N VAL A 348 13.46 -3.41 -24.36
CA VAL A 348 13.70 -4.02 -25.67
C VAL A 348 14.64 -3.12 -26.44
N GLU A 349 15.84 -3.63 -26.73
CA GLU A 349 16.87 -2.95 -27.50
C GLU A 349 16.84 -3.49 -28.95
N ILE A 350 16.91 -2.61 -29.94
CA ILE A 350 16.96 -2.99 -31.34
C ILE A 350 17.95 -2.12 -32.10
N GLY A 351 18.90 -2.75 -32.76
CA GLY A 351 19.92 -2.10 -33.58
C GLY A 351 20.09 -2.77 -34.94
N PRO A 352 21.01 -2.27 -35.81
CA PRO A 352 21.18 -2.79 -37.17
C PRO A 352 21.46 -4.29 -37.22
N LYS A 353 22.34 -4.80 -36.34
CA LYS A 353 22.69 -6.23 -36.26
C LYS A 353 21.54 -7.11 -35.81
N ASP A 354 20.65 -6.58 -34.99
CA ASP A 354 19.47 -7.29 -34.51
C ASP A 354 18.45 -7.43 -35.63
N ILE A 355 18.24 -6.36 -36.39
CA ILE A 355 17.36 -6.34 -37.56
C ILE A 355 17.82 -7.32 -38.61
N GLU A 356 19.12 -7.35 -38.93
CA GLU A 356 19.71 -8.30 -39.87
C GLU A 356 19.43 -9.77 -39.50
N LYS A 357 19.40 -10.04 -38.18
CA LYS A 357 19.15 -11.39 -37.65
C LYS A 357 17.68 -11.68 -37.36
N GLY A 358 16.78 -10.71 -37.59
CA GLY A 358 15.35 -10.89 -37.30
C GLY A 358 15.05 -11.04 -35.78
N GLN A 359 15.86 -10.43 -34.93
CA GLN A 359 15.77 -10.53 -33.47
C GLN A 359 15.81 -9.15 -32.78
N CYS A 360 15.60 -9.11 -31.50
CA CYS A 360 15.88 -7.99 -30.60
C CYS A 360 16.55 -8.47 -29.31
N VAL A 361 17.06 -7.53 -28.50
CA VAL A 361 17.58 -7.83 -27.17
C VAL A 361 16.52 -7.45 -26.14
N VAL A 362 16.08 -8.40 -25.31
CA VAL A 362 15.14 -8.20 -24.21
C VAL A 362 15.90 -8.25 -22.90
N VAL A 363 15.74 -7.23 -22.05
CA VAL A 363 16.43 -7.11 -20.77
C VAL A 363 15.42 -6.99 -19.64
N ARG A 364 15.55 -7.86 -18.64
CA ARG A 364 14.77 -7.77 -17.40
C ARG A 364 15.35 -6.71 -16.47
N ARG A 365 14.50 -5.90 -15.86
CA ARG A 365 14.95 -4.92 -14.86
C ARG A 365 15.38 -5.58 -13.54
N ASP A 366 14.66 -6.59 -13.11
CA ASP A 366 14.80 -7.18 -11.78
C ASP A 366 16.03 -8.09 -11.60
N THR A 367 16.51 -8.74 -12.69
CA THR A 367 17.70 -9.60 -12.70
C THR A 367 18.83 -9.08 -13.60
N ARG A 368 18.51 -8.16 -14.51
CA ARG A 368 19.40 -7.61 -15.57
C ARG A 368 19.84 -8.63 -16.59
N GLU A 369 19.22 -9.79 -16.61
CA GLU A 369 19.44 -10.80 -17.64
C GLU A 369 19.03 -10.30 -19.00
N LYS A 370 19.81 -10.66 -20.01
CA LYS A 370 19.63 -10.30 -21.42
C LYS A 370 19.33 -11.53 -22.25
N TYR A 371 18.31 -11.43 -23.09
CA TYR A 371 17.88 -12.49 -23.98
C TYR A 371 17.85 -11.98 -25.41
N PHE A 372 18.34 -12.79 -26.37
CA PHE A 372 18.16 -12.55 -27.79
C PHE A 372 16.89 -13.26 -28.24
N VAL A 373 15.89 -12.49 -28.63
CA VAL A 373 14.53 -12.99 -28.89
C VAL A 373 14.15 -12.69 -30.34
N PRO A 374 13.64 -13.68 -31.10
CA PRO A 374 13.10 -13.44 -32.44
C PRO A 374 12.00 -12.36 -32.40
N LEU A 375 11.96 -11.54 -33.44
CA LEU A 375 10.89 -10.52 -33.58
C LEU A 375 9.52 -11.18 -33.80
N GLU A 376 9.50 -12.34 -34.47
CA GLU A 376 8.29 -13.15 -34.58
C GLU A 376 7.92 -13.74 -33.22
N GLY A 377 6.66 -13.53 -32.80
CA GLY A 377 6.16 -14.01 -31.50
C GLY A 377 6.64 -13.22 -30.28
N ILE A 378 7.31 -12.09 -30.45
CA ILE A 378 7.85 -11.26 -29.34
C ILE A 378 6.77 -10.85 -28.33
N SER A 379 5.56 -10.59 -28.79
CA SER A 379 4.45 -10.18 -27.92
C SER A 379 4.05 -11.28 -26.93
N ASP A 380 4.02 -12.54 -27.36
CA ASP A 380 3.74 -13.68 -26.48
C ASP A 380 4.90 -13.94 -25.53
N TYR A 381 6.14 -13.88 -26.02
CA TYR A 381 7.32 -14.00 -25.18
C TYR A 381 7.32 -12.96 -24.05
N ILE A 382 7.04 -11.68 -24.35
CA ILE A 382 7.00 -10.62 -23.33
C ILE A 382 5.84 -10.83 -22.36
N ALA A 383 4.69 -11.33 -22.80
CA ALA A 383 3.59 -11.65 -21.90
C ALA A 383 3.98 -12.71 -20.85
N GLU A 384 4.64 -13.77 -21.27
CA GLU A 384 5.16 -14.83 -20.38
C GLU A 384 6.27 -14.28 -19.48
N LEU A 385 7.17 -13.46 -20.01
CA LEU A 385 8.25 -12.85 -19.27
C LEU A 385 7.75 -11.93 -18.16
N LEU A 386 6.74 -11.08 -18.41
CA LEU A 386 6.14 -10.21 -17.40
C LEU A 386 5.49 -11.01 -16.26
N ASN A 387 4.85 -12.14 -16.56
CA ASN A 387 4.33 -13.04 -15.54
C ASN A 387 5.45 -13.70 -14.73
N THR A 388 6.52 -14.13 -15.39
CA THR A 388 7.70 -14.69 -14.74
C THR A 388 8.36 -13.66 -13.82
N ILE A 389 8.54 -12.42 -14.27
CA ILE A 389 9.07 -11.31 -13.44
C ILE A 389 8.20 -11.12 -12.19
N HIS A 390 6.89 -11.08 -12.35
CA HIS A 390 5.97 -10.91 -11.22
C HIS A 390 6.14 -12.03 -10.18
N ASN A 391 6.16 -13.28 -10.62
CA ASN A 391 6.30 -14.45 -9.75
C ASN A 391 7.67 -14.46 -9.05
N ASP A 392 8.75 -14.18 -9.78
CA ASP A 392 10.09 -14.13 -9.22
C ASP A 392 10.23 -13.00 -8.17
N MET A 393 9.60 -11.85 -8.41
CA MET A 393 9.55 -10.75 -7.44
C MET A 393 8.80 -11.17 -6.16
N TYR A 394 7.67 -11.85 -6.31
CA TYR A 394 6.89 -12.36 -5.18
C TYR A 394 7.69 -13.39 -4.36
N GLU A 395 8.31 -14.37 -5.02
CA GLU A 395 9.09 -15.40 -4.33
C GLU A 395 10.33 -14.83 -3.62
N ARG A 396 11.00 -13.83 -4.20
CA ARG A 396 12.10 -13.12 -3.51
C ARG A 396 11.62 -12.39 -2.26
N ALA A 397 10.49 -11.69 -2.34
CA ALA A 397 9.91 -10.99 -1.20
C ALA A 397 9.44 -11.97 -0.11
N LYS A 398 8.86 -13.11 -0.51
CA LYS A 398 8.43 -14.18 0.39
C LYS A 398 9.63 -14.78 1.13
N LYS A 399 10.68 -15.13 0.40
CA LYS A 399 11.93 -15.63 0.98
C LYS A 399 12.52 -14.65 1.99
N ASN A 400 12.59 -13.36 1.66
CA ASN A 400 13.06 -12.33 2.60
C ASN A 400 12.21 -12.27 3.88
N THR A 401 10.89 -12.41 3.76
CA THR A 401 9.97 -12.42 4.91
C THR A 401 10.19 -13.67 5.77
N GLU A 402 10.33 -14.84 5.14
CA GLU A 402 10.57 -16.11 5.83
C GLU A 402 11.91 -16.09 6.59
N GLU A 403 12.98 -15.66 5.94
CA GLU A 403 14.33 -15.56 6.53
C GLU A 403 14.41 -14.56 7.69
N LYS A 404 13.52 -13.56 7.71
CA LYS A 404 13.42 -12.52 8.75
C LYS A 404 12.22 -12.72 9.68
N THR A 405 11.69 -13.92 9.77
CA THR A 405 10.66 -14.28 10.74
C THR A 405 11.23 -15.25 11.76
N PHE A 406 11.35 -14.78 12.98
CA PHE A 406 11.97 -15.47 14.10
C PHE A 406 10.93 -15.93 15.12
N THR A 407 11.31 -16.80 16.01
CA THR A 407 10.47 -17.26 17.12
C THR A 407 11.19 -16.98 18.44
N ALA A 408 10.47 -16.53 19.47
CA ALA A 408 10.99 -16.35 20.82
C ALA A 408 10.05 -16.97 21.85
N THR A 409 10.61 -17.70 22.81
CA THR A 409 9.89 -18.43 23.85
C THR A 409 10.13 -17.85 25.25
N SER A 410 11.09 -16.96 25.41
CA SER A 410 11.41 -16.26 26.65
C SER A 410 11.58 -14.76 26.43
N PHE A 411 11.51 -13.99 27.51
CA PHE A 411 11.69 -12.53 27.47
C PHE A 411 13.09 -12.14 26.96
N ASP A 412 14.13 -12.81 27.45
CA ASP A 412 15.51 -12.51 27.08
C ASP A 412 15.78 -12.83 25.60
N GLU A 413 15.28 -13.98 25.13
CA GLU A 413 15.34 -14.36 23.70
C GLU A 413 14.60 -13.36 22.81
N PHE A 414 13.42 -12.90 23.24
CA PHE A 414 12.65 -11.90 22.50
C PHE A 414 13.39 -10.59 22.38
N VAL A 415 13.97 -10.09 23.49
CA VAL A 415 14.73 -8.82 23.51
C VAL A 415 16.01 -8.94 22.69
N ASP A 416 16.72 -10.05 22.80
CA ASP A 416 17.94 -10.30 22.00
C ASP A 416 17.63 -10.35 20.50
N THR A 417 16.60 -11.12 20.11
CA THR A 417 16.14 -11.22 18.73
C THR A 417 15.75 -9.85 18.18
N ALA A 418 14.96 -9.07 18.95
CA ALA A 418 14.51 -7.75 18.54
C ALA A 418 15.66 -6.74 18.31
N LYS A 419 16.78 -6.90 19.02
CA LYS A 419 17.97 -6.03 18.89
C LYS A 419 18.87 -6.43 17.75
N ASN A 420 19.07 -7.73 17.55
CA ASN A 420 20.10 -8.26 16.67
C ASN A 420 19.58 -8.74 15.32
N HIS A 421 18.28 -9.04 15.22
CA HIS A 421 17.64 -9.63 14.04
C HIS A 421 16.38 -8.85 13.63
N PRO A 422 16.54 -7.79 12.80
CA PRO A 422 15.37 -7.05 12.29
C PRO A 422 14.41 -7.96 11.52
N GLY A 423 13.14 -7.97 11.91
CA GLY A 423 12.14 -8.83 11.29
C GLY A 423 10.90 -8.98 12.15
N PHE A 424 10.08 -9.96 11.80
CA PHE A 424 8.98 -10.41 12.64
C PHE A 424 9.50 -11.36 13.74
N ILE A 425 8.90 -11.26 14.91
CA ILE A 425 9.09 -12.22 16.00
C ILE A 425 7.72 -12.86 16.30
N LYS A 426 7.61 -14.17 16.16
CA LYS A 426 6.47 -14.93 16.63
C LYS A 426 6.67 -15.26 18.11
N ALA A 427 5.74 -14.87 18.96
CA ALA A 427 5.82 -15.16 20.38
C ALA A 427 4.43 -15.25 21.01
N MET A 428 4.31 -16.06 22.06
CA MET A 428 3.07 -16.25 22.80
C MET A 428 2.78 -15.09 23.75
N TRP A 429 1.52 -14.70 23.87
CA TRP A 429 1.07 -13.55 24.65
C TRP A 429 -0.20 -13.86 25.47
N CYS A 430 -0.28 -13.30 26.68
CA CYS A 430 -1.38 -13.54 27.62
C CYS A 430 -2.64 -12.68 27.41
N GLY A 431 -2.63 -11.75 26.46
CA GLY A 431 -3.73 -10.81 26.25
C GLY A 431 -3.67 -9.52 27.08
N ASN A 432 -2.63 -9.31 27.90
CA ASN A 432 -2.51 -8.10 28.72
C ASN A 432 -1.70 -7.01 28.02
N SER A 433 -2.28 -5.81 27.89
CA SER A 433 -1.64 -4.63 27.29
C SER A 433 -0.37 -4.16 28.00
N GLU A 434 -0.24 -4.39 29.32
CA GLU A 434 0.98 -4.08 30.06
C GLU A 434 2.20 -4.88 29.55
N CYS A 435 1.96 -6.11 29.06
CA CYS A 435 3.03 -6.91 28.45
C CYS A 435 3.46 -6.32 27.11
N GLU A 436 2.55 -5.76 26.33
CA GLU A 436 2.90 -5.04 25.09
C GLU A 436 3.78 -3.82 25.41
N ASP A 437 3.46 -3.03 26.44
CA ASP A 437 4.26 -1.88 26.86
C ASP A 437 5.66 -2.29 27.29
N LYS A 438 5.77 -3.32 28.16
CA LYS A 438 7.08 -3.82 28.61
C LYS A 438 7.95 -4.32 27.47
N LEU A 439 7.39 -5.05 26.51
CA LEU A 439 8.12 -5.53 25.33
C LEU A 439 8.56 -4.36 24.44
N LYS A 440 7.69 -3.37 24.22
CA LYS A 440 8.01 -2.16 23.46
C LYS A 440 9.17 -1.40 24.08
N ASP A 441 9.13 -1.18 25.41
CA ASP A 441 10.15 -0.41 26.11
C ASP A 441 11.49 -1.16 26.14
N ALA A 442 11.47 -2.47 26.42
CA ALA A 442 12.69 -3.30 26.47
C ALA A 442 13.38 -3.45 25.12
N THR A 443 12.64 -3.34 24.01
CA THR A 443 13.16 -3.53 22.65
C THR A 443 13.40 -2.24 21.88
N GLY A 444 13.04 -1.10 22.46
CA GLY A 444 13.15 0.20 21.79
C GLY A 444 12.16 0.33 20.60
N GLY A 445 10.93 -0.19 20.77
CA GLY A 445 9.85 0.11 19.85
C GLY A 445 9.21 -1.07 19.10
N VAL A 446 9.52 -2.32 19.43
CA VAL A 446 8.78 -3.48 18.89
C VAL A 446 7.36 -3.49 19.45
N LYS A 447 6.38 -3.60 18.58
CA LYS A 447 4.95 -3.64 18.91
C LYS A 447 4.29 -4.91 18.37
N SER A 448 3.13 -5.26 18.93
CA SER A 448 2.26 -6.25 18.32
C SER A 448 1.84 -5.80 16.92
N ARG A 449 1.92 -6.71 15.94
CA ARG A 449 1.47 -6.44 14.58
C ARG A 449 0.07 -7.00 14.37
N CYS A 450 -0.07 -8.29 14.60
CA CYS A 450 -1.38 -8.94 14.58
C CYS A 450 -1.36 -10.31 15.27
N ILE A 451 -2.53 -10.76 15.65
CA ILE A 451 -2.86 -12.15 15.98
C ILE A 451 -3.26 -12.81 14.66
N PRO A 452 -2.51 -13.78 14.13
CA PRO A 452 -2.83 -14.40 12.85
C PRO A 452 -4.10 -15.25 12.94
N PHE A 453 -4.76 -15.50 11.80
CA PHE A 453 -5.95 -16.37 11.77
C PHE A 453 -5.64 -17.83 12.08
N VAL A 454 -4.42 -18.28 11.77
CA VAL A 454 -3.92 -19.61 12.14
C VAL A 454 -2.77 -19.41 13.10
N GLU A 455 -3.02 -19.69 14.38
CA GLU A 455 -2.03 -19.56 15.44
C GLU A 455 -1.21 -20.85 15.58
N GLU A 456 0.10 -20.70 15.66
CA GLU A 456 1.02 -21.79 15.97
C GLU A 456 1.19 -21.88 17.48
N HIS A 457 1.15 -23.09 18.02
CA HIS A 457 1.48 -23.32 19.44
C HIS A 457 2.99 -23.33 19.62
N ILE A 458 3.55 -22.17 20.00
CA ILE A 458 5.01 -21.99 20.19
C ILE A 458 5.40 -22.32 21.66
N GLY A 459 4.48 -22.18 22.61
CA GLY A 459 4.68 -22.42 24.03
C GLY A 459 3.44 -22.13 24.85
N ASP A 460 3.47 -22.49 26.13
CA ASP A 460 2.30 -22.42 27.03
C ASP A 460 2.17 -21.06 27.74
N VAL A 461 3.25 -20.27 27.75
CA VAL A 461 3.32 -19.06 28.58
C VAL A 461 3.64 -17.81 27.77
N CYS A 462 3.16 -16.68 28.27
CA CYS A 462 3.46 -15.36 27.72
C CYS A 462 4.96 -15.07 27.77
N VAL A 463 5.51 -14.71 26.64
CA VAL A 463 6.94 -14.36 26.49
C VAL A 463 7.39 -13.23 27.42
N CYS A 464 6.46 -12.36 27.87
CA CYS A 464 6.75 -11.22 28.73
C CYS A 464 6.63 -11.54 30.23
N CYS A 465 5.53 -12.18 30.67
CA CYS A 465 5.22 -12.30 32.11
C CYS A 465 5.17 -13.73 32.62
N GLY A 466 5.35 -14.74 31.78
CA GLY A 466 5.29 -16.15 32.18
C GLY A 466 3.91 -16.69 32.59
N LYS A 467 2.85 -15.88 32.53
CA LYS A 467 1.48 -16.34 32.75
C LYS A 467 0.99 -17.16 31.56
N PRO A 468 -0.07 -17.99 31.73
CA PRO A 468 -0.64 -18.73 30.60
C PRO A 468 -0.92 -17.84 29.41
N ALA A 469 -0.46 -18.25 28.25
CA ALA A 469 -0.66 -17.54 27.00
C ALA A 469 -2.07 -17.79 26.44
N LYS A 470 -2.60 -16.79 25.71
CA LYS A 470 -3.89 -16.88 25.01
C LYS A 470 -3.73 -16.89 23.50
N HIS A 471 -2.72 -16.18 23.00
CA HIS A 471 -2.52 -15.96 21.56
C HIS A 471 -1.06 -16.05 21.16
N GLN A 472 -0.82 -16.56 19.97
CA GLN A 472 0.40 -16.32 19.25
C GLN A 472 0.27 -14.98 18.51
N VAL A 473 1.29 -14.13 18.60
CA VAL A 473 1.30 -12.80 18.01
C VAL A 473 2.53 -12.61 17.15
N TYR A 474 2.38 -11.93 16.01
CA TYR A 474 3.49 -11.36 15.26
C TYR A 474 3.87 -10.01 15.84
N TRP A 475 5.14 -9.87 16.20
CA TRP A 475 5.74 -8.66 16.74
C TRP A 475 6.75 -8.09 15.75
N GLY A 476 6.93 -6.76 15.74
CA GLY A 476 7.92 -6.14 14.86
C GLY A 476 8.00 -4.62 15.08
N LYS A 477 9.12 -4.03 14.67
CA LYS A 477 9.23 -2.59 14.51
C LYS A 477 8.41 -2.16 13.31
N GLN A 478 7.84 -0.97 13.37
CA GLN A 478 7.01 -0.43 12.28
C GLN A 478 7.52 0.92 11.79
N TYR A 479 7.20 1.22 10.56
CA TYR A 479 7.34 2.55 9.97
C TYR A 479 6.32 3.54 10.54
#